data_6d90860ddf48d7d3228b567e3472d1d9
#
_entry.id   6d90860ddf48d7d3228b567e3472d1d9
#
_cell.length_a   1.000
_cell.length_b   1.000
_cell.length_c   1.000
_cell.angle_alpha   90.00
_cell.angle_beta   90.00
_cell.angle_gamma   90.00
#
_symmetry.space_group_name_H-M   'P 1'
#
loop_
_entity.id
_entity.type
_entity.pdbx_description
1 polymer ?
#
loop_
_entity_poly.entity_id
_entity_poly.type
_entity_poly.pdbx_seq_one_letter_code
_entity_poly.pdbx_strand_id
1 'polypeptide(L)'
;DNKGKKEKKKANTPKEDKPDKPDRGIDTVFRVTLGNHTRLSGIADSKANILLSVNAIIISIALSTIIPKLDNPKYAHLMMPTFVMIVSSVTTIIFAILSTRPKVTKGFFSRKDIEEQKVNLLFFGNFYKMPLDEYQWAMNEMIKDRDYIYNTMIKDLYFLGIVLERKYRLLRVAYNFF
;
A
#
# COMPACT_ATOMS: atom_id res chain seq x y z
N ASP A 1 -42.30 66.34 -29.95
CA ASP A 1 -41.37 65.78 -28.94
C ASP A 1 -41.29 64.24 -29.04
N ASN A 2 -40.26 63.81 -29.72
CA ASN A 2 -40.13 62.44 -30.10
C ASN A 2 -38.89 61.89 -29.35
N LYS A 3 -39.11 61.24 -28.18
CA LYS A 3 -38.05 60.57 -27.38
C LYS A 3 -37.88 59.12 -27.82
N GLY A 4 -36.91 58.94 -28.71
CA GLY A 4 -36.48 57.59 -29.16
C GLY A 4 -35.95 56.70 -28.03
N LYS A 5 -36.60 55.60 -27.82
CA LYS A 5 -36.21 54.51 -26.86
C LYS A 5 -35.13 53.67 -27.54
N LYS A 6 -33.87 53.83 -27.15
CA LYS A 6 -32.78 52.98 -27.58
C LYS A 6 -32.87 51.69 -26.80
N GLU A 7 -33.36 50.62 -27.41
CA GLU A 7 -33.20 49.23 -26.92
C GLU A 7 -31.74 48.80 -27.05
N LYS A 8 -31.09 48.60 -25.91
CA LYS A 8 -29.78 47.94 -25.84
C LYS A 8 -29.98 46.42 -26.02
N LYS A 9 -29.70 45.90 -27.22
CA LYS A 9 -29.48 44.48 -27.45
C LYS A 9 -28.28 44.04 -26.58
N LYS A 10 -28.52 43.27 -25.51
CA LYS A 10 -27.50 42.54 -24.81
C LYS A 10 -27.02 41.42 -25.73
N ALA A 11 -25.79 41.56 -26.23
CA ALA A 11 -25.11 40.49 -26.94
C ALA A 11 -24.95 39.31 -25.99
N ASN A 12 -25.56 38.19 -26.35
CA ASN A 12 -25.44 36.92 -25.66
C ASN A 12 -24.08 36.31 -26.07
N THR A 13 -23.02 36.66 -25.35
CA THR A 13 -21.73 36.00 -25.50
C THR A 13 -21.89 34.56 -25.01
N PRO A 14 -21.51 33.53 -25.80
CA PRO A 14 -21.49 32.17 -25.30
C PRO A 14 -20.57 32.11 -24.08
N LYS A 15 -21.06 31.59 -22.97
CA LYS A 15 -20.22 31.27 -21.84
C LYS A 15 -19.22 30.20 -22.33
N GLU A 16 -17.95 30.58 -22.50
CA GLU A 16 -16.87 29.61 -22.58
C GLU A 16 -17.02 28.65 -21.38
N ASP A 17 -17.26 27.40 -21.68
CA ASP A 17 -17.19 26.30 -20.69
C ASP A 17 -15.76 26.32 -20.14
N LYS A 18 -15.59 26.97 -18.99
CA LYS A 18 -14.32 26.90 -18.24
C LYS A 18 -14.12 25.45 -17.90
N PRO A 19 -12.95 24.83 -18.25
CA PRO A 19 -12.67 23.46 -17.90
C PRO A 19 -12.93 23.30 -16.41
N ASP A 20 -13.76 22.31 -16.08
CA ASP A 20 -14.21 22.02 -14.73
C ASP A 20 -12.96 21.86 -13.86
N LYS A 21 -12.74 22.80 -12.95
CA LYS A 21 -11.57 22.76 -12.06
C LYS A 21 -11.64 21.43 -11.30
N PRO A 22 -10.54 20.65 -11.24
CA PRO A 22 -10.52 19.42 -10.47
C PRO A 22 -11.09 19.71 -9.09
N ASP A 23 -12.08 18.92 -8.71
CA ASP A 23 -12.80 19.15 -7.47
C ASP A 23 -11.79 18.97 -6.33
N ARG A 24 -11.37 20.07 -5.69
CA ARG A 24 -10.35 20.07 -4.62
C ARG A 24 -10.68 19.05 -3.53
N GLY A 25 -11.96 18.70 -3.40
CA GLY A 25 -12.44 17.66 -2.50
C GLY A 25 -11.95 16.27 -2.91
N ILE A 26 -12.05 15.93 -4.19
CA ILE A 26 -11.62 14.62 -4.71
C ILE A 26 -10.12 14.44 -4.53
N ASP A 27 -9.31 15.42 -4.92
CA ASP A 27 -7.85 15.36 -4.75
C ASP A 27 -7.45 15.23 -3.28
N THR A 28 -8.19 15.91 -2.39
CA THR A 28 -7.97 15.82 -0.95
C THR A 28 -8.28 14.41 -0.43
N VAL A 29 -9.40 13.80 -0.87
CA VAL A 29 -9.76 12.43 -0.50
C VAL A 29 -8.67 11.45 -0.93
N PHE A 30 -8.19 11.52 -2.17
CA PHE A 30 -7.12 10.65 -2.65
C PHE A 30 -5.83 10.81 -1.82
N ARG A 31 -5.39 12.04 -1.59
CA ARG A 31 -4.18 12.33 -0.82
C ARG A 31 -4.28 11.83 0.61
N VAL A 32 -5.40 12.07 1.29
CA VAL A 32 -5.62 11.63 2.67
C VAL A 32 -5.69 10.11 2.72
N THR A 33 -6.39 9.46 1.79
CA THR A 33 -6.52 8.00 1.77
C THR A 33 -5.17 7.34 1.49
N LEU A 34 -4.41 7.83 0.52
CA LEU A 34 -3.06 7.33 0.22
C LEU A 34 -2.13 7.50 1.44
N GLY A 35 -2.17 8.67 2.08
CA GLY A 35 -1.41 8.93 3.31
C GLY A 35 -1.77 7.98 4.44
N ASN A 36 -3.07 7.70 4.63
CA ASN A 36 -3.54 6.75 5.63
C ASN A 36 -3.07 5.32 5.33
N HIS A 37 -3.14 4.85 4.08
CA HIS A 37 -2.66 3.52 3.68
C HIS A 37 -1.16 3.37 3.94
N THR A 38 -0.36 4.38 3.56
CA THR A 38 1.09 4.39 3.78
C THR A 38 1.42 4.37 5.28
N ARG A 39 0.73 5.20 6.07
CA ARG A 39 0.91 5.23 7.53
C ARG A 39 0.55 3.90 8.20
N LEU A 40 -0.59 3.30 7.84
CA LEU A 40 -1.02 2.01 8.36
C LEU A 40 -0.06 0.89 7.97
N SER A 41 0.48 0.91 6.74
CA SER A 41 1.53 -0.03 6.32
C SER A 41 2.79 0.11 7.17
N GLY A 42 3.26 1.34 7.41
CA GLY A 42 4.41 1.60 8.29
C GLY A 42 4.20 1.16 9.74
N ILE A 43 2.97 1.34 10.28
CA ILE A 43 2.61 0.84 11.62
C ILE A 43 2.67 -0.70 11.65
N ALA A 44 2.18 -1.39 10.61
CA ALA A 44 2.25 -2.84 10.53
C ALA A 44 3.71 -3.34 10.49
N ASP A 45 4.57 -2.69 9.71
CA ASP A 45 5.99 -3.02 9.62
C ASP A 45 6.71 -2.78 10.97
N SER A 46 6.40 -1.68 11.67
CA SER A 46 6.94 -1.39 13.00
C SER A 46 6.53 -2.44 14.03
N LYS A 47 5.25 -2.86 14.03
CA LYS A 47 4.75 -3.93 14.92
C LYS A 47 5.42 -5.27 14.62
N ALA A 48 5.62 -5.62 13.35
CA ALA A 48 6.34 -6.83 13.00
C ALA A 48 7.80 -6.80 13.48
N ASN A 49 8.49 -5.66 13.34
CA ASN A 49 9.87 -5.50 13.83
C ASN A 49 9.97 -5.63 15.36
N ILE A 50 9.00 -5.10 16.11
CA ILE A 50 8.93 -5.28 17.56
C ILE A 50 8.79 -6.77 17.90
N LEU A 51 7.88 -7.51 17.24
CA LEU A 51 7.73 -8.95 17.46
C LEU A 51 9.03 -9.71 17.16
N LEU A 52 9.71 -9.39 16.07
CA LEU A 52 10.99 -10.00 15.71
C LEU A 52 12.05 -9.76 16.79
N SER A 53 12.18 -8.52 17.26
CA SER A 53 13.18 -8.16 18.29
C SER A 53 12.91 -8.85 19.63
N VAL A 54 11.66 -8.85 20.08
CA VAL A 54 11.29 -9.48 21.36
C VAL A 54 11.48 -11.00 21.28
N ASN A 55 11.08 -11.66 20.18
CA ASN A 55 11.30 -13.10 20.01
C ASN A 55 12.79 -13.46 19.93
N ALA A 56 13.62 -12.63 19.29
CA ALA A 56 15.07 -12.84 19.25
C ALA A 56 15.67 -12.82 20.67
N ILE A 57 15.23 -11.88 21.52
CA ILE A 57 15.64 -11.81 22.94
C ILE A 57 15.19 -13.05 23.69
N ILE A 58 13.92 -13.46 23.57
CA ILE A 58 13.36 -14.63 24.25
C ILE A 58 14.13 -15.90 23.86
N ILE A 59 14.37 -16.12 22.56
CA ILE A 59 15.13 -17.26 22.09
C ILE A 59 16.57 -17.23 22.61
N SER A 60 17.22 -16.06 22.60
CA SER A 60 18.59 -15.92 23.12
C SER A 60 18.70 -16.29 24.60
N ILE A 61 17.75 -15.80 25.43
CA ILE A 61 17.68 -16.16 26.86
C ILE A 61 17.42 -17.66 27.03
N ALA A 62 16.51 -18.24 26.27
CA ALA A 62 16.20 -19.67 26.34
C ALA A 62 17.41 -20.52 26.00
N LEU A 63 18.12 -20.20 24.92
CA LEU A 63 19.32 -20.91 24.50
C LEU A 63 20.44 -20.83 25.53
N SER A 64 20.63 -19.66 26.14
CA SER A 64 21.76 -19.47 27.09
C SER A 64 21.48 -19.99 28.50
N THR A 65 20.22 -19.98 28.96
CA THR A 65 19.89 -20.26 30.36
C THR A 65 19.12 -21.56 30.59
N ILE A 66 18.20 -21.91 29.66
CA ILE A 66 17.31 -23.05 29.86
C ILE A 66 17.90 -24.32 29.22
N ILE A 67 18.38 -24.23 27.97
CA ILE A 67 18.86 -25.41 27.24
C ILE A 67 20.01 -26.15 27.98
N PRO A 68 21.03 -25.46 28.53
CA PRO A 68 22.08 -26.13 29.26
C PRO A 68 21.61 -26.86 30.54
N LYS A 69 20.44 -26.49 31.08
CA LYS A 69 19.86 -27.15 32.27
C LYS A 69 19.06 -28.40 31.92
N LEU A 70 18.62 -28.57 30.67
CA LEU A 70 17.80 -29.71 30.25
C LEU A 70 18.53 -31.03 30.31
N ASP A 71 19.86 -31.03 30.30
CA ASP A 71 20.67 -32.25 30.47
C ASP A 71 20.59 -32.86 31.89
N ASN A 72 20.10 -32.08 32.87
CA ASN A 72 19.96 -32.53 34.22
C ASN A 72 18.54 -33.09 34.46
N PRO A 73 18.39 -34.37 34.91
CA PRO A 73 17.10 -35.01 35.17
C PRO A 73 16.18 -34.22 36.08
N LYS A 74 16.73 -33.40 36.99
CA LYS A 74 15.96 -32.51 37.89
C LYS A 74 15.10 -31.51 37.15
N TYR A 75 15.50 -31.11 35.96
CA TYR A 75 14.81 -30.08 35.13
C TYR A 75 14.06 -30.67 33.94
N ALA A 76 13.88 -31.98 33.87
CA ALA A 76 13.17 -32.66 32.79
C ALA A 76 11.76 -32.12 32.55
N HIS A 77 11.08 -31.64 33.60
CA HIS A 77 9.75 -31.01 33.50
C HIS A 77 9.74 -29.69 32.71
N LEU A 78 10.90 -29.03 32.52
CA LEU A 78 11.00 -27.80 31.71
C LEU A 78 11.12 -28.08 30.21
N MET A 79 11.34 -29.32 29.79
CA MET A 79 11.56 -29.71 28.40
C MET A 79 10.33 -29.34 27.54
N MET A 80 9.13 -29.77 27.96
CA MET A 80 7.89 -29.50 27.23
C MET A 80 7.55 -28.00 27.11
N PRO A 81 7.55 -27.20 28.19
CA PRO A 81 7.30 -25.75 28.09
C PRO A 81 8.31 -25.03 27.19
N THR A 82 9.61 -25.41 27.30
CA THR A 82 10.66 -24.81 26.45
C THR A 82 10.46 -25.16 25.00
N PHE A 83 10.11 -26.38 24.66
CA PHE A 83 9.82 -26.80 23.29
C PHE A 83 8.64 -26.00 22.70
N VAL A 84 7.52 -25.91 23.44
CA VAL A 84 6.34 -25.14 23.02
C VAL A 84 6.72 -23.68 22.81
N MET A 85 7.47 -23.07 23.71
CA MET A 85 7.93 -21.69 23.61
C MET A 85 8.79 -21.46 22.35
N ILE A 86 9.74 -22.35 22.05
CA ILE A 86 10.59 -22.22 20.86
C ILE A 86 9.76 -22.33 19.59
N VAL A 87 8.85 -23.32 19.50
CA VAL A 87 7.97 -23.52 18.33
C VAL A 87 7.07 -22.29 18.11
N SER A 88 6.49 -21.76 19.19
CA SER A 88 5.66 -20.56 19.16
C SER A 88 6.46 -19.34 18.68
N SER A 89 7.65 -19.11 19.23
CA SER A 89 8.52 -17.99 18.84
C SER A 89 8.96 -18.10 17.38
N VAL A 90 9.38 -19.29 16.91
CA VAL A 90 9.75 -19.51 15.50
C VAL A 90 8.57 -19.25 14.57
N THR A 91 7.38 -19.72 14.92
CA THR A 91 6.15 -19.50 14.17
C THR A 91 5.85 -18.00 14.08
N THR A 92 5.91 -17.28 15.19
CA THR A 92 5.73 -15.82 15.26
C THR A 92 6.71 -15.10 14.34
N ILE A 93 7.99 -15.45 14.37
CA ILE A 93 9.04 -14.87 13.51
C ILE A 93 8.71 -15.09 12.03
N ILE A 94 8.32 -16.30 11.64
CA ILE A 94 7.96 -16.61 10.25
C ILE A 94 6.83 -15.72 9.76
N PHE A 95 5.74 -15.61 10.51
CA PHE A 95 4.60 -14.78 10.13
C PHE A 95 4.92 -13.27 10.15
N ALA A 96 5.74 -12.80 11.09
CA ALA A 96 6.20 -11.43 11.13
C ALA A 96 7.04 -11.08 9.88
N ILE A 97 7.97 -11.93 9.48
CA ILE A 97 8.76 -11.77 8.25
C ILE A 97 7.86 -11.79 7.01
N LEU A 98 6.91 -12.73 6.93
CA LEU A 98 5.97 -12.80 5.80
C LEU A 98 5.07 -11.58 5.70
N SER A 99 4.75 -10.92 6.83
CA SER A 99 3.99 -9.67 6.87
C SER A 99 4.75 -8.50 6.25
N THR A 100 6.07 -8.40 6.46
CA THR A 100 6.90 -7.31 5.96
C THR A 100 7.48 -7.56 4.57
N ARG A 101 7.41 -8.81 4.06
CA ARG A 101 7.99 -9.19 2.77
C ARG A 101 7.37 -8.39 1.62
N PRO A 102 8.17 -7.62 0.84
CA PRO A 102 7.67 -6.84 -0.27
C PRO A 102 7.11 -7.75 -1.37
N LYS A 103 5.93 -7.40 -1.87
CA LYS A 103 5.37 -7.98 -3.08
C LYS A 103 5.53 -6.97 -4.21
N VAL A 104 6.40 -7.27 -5.14
CA VAL A 104 6.52 -6.50 -6.39
C VAL A 104 5.82 -7.31 -7.48
N THR A 105 4.73 -6.78 -8.00
CA THR A 105 4.09 -7.30 -9.22
C THR A 105 5.03 -7.03 -10.39
N LYS A 106 5.31 -8.04 -11.19
CA LYS A 106 6.09 -7.89 -12.42
C LYS A 106 5.09 -7.79 -13.56
N GLY A 107 4.84 -6.58 -14.06
CA GLY A 107 4.02 -6.36 -15.25
C GLY A 107 4.92 -6.08 -16.46
N PHE A 108 4.70 -6.80 -17.57
CA PHE A 108 5.12 -6.36 -18.90
C PHE A 108 3.84 -5.86 -19.58
N PHE A 109 3.84 -4.61 -19.99
CA PHE A 109 2.69 -3.98 -20.61
C PHE A 109 3.04 -3.54 -22.02
N SER A 110 2.13 -3.78 -22.94
CA SER A 110 2.22 -3.30 -24.32
C SER A 110 1.58 -1.91 -24.44
N ARG A 111 1.89 -1.18 -25.52
CA ARG A 111 1.21 0.09 -25.83
C ARG A 111 -0.30 -0.07 -25.87
N LYS A 112 -0.80 -1.18 -26.41
CA LYS A 112 -2.22 -1.48 -26.47
C LYS A 112 -2.86 -1.55 -25.07
N ASP A 113 -2.17 -2.13 -24.08
CA ASP A 113 -2.69 -2.20 -22.70
C ASP A 113 -2.79 -0.80 -22.07
N ILE A 114 -1.91 0.13 -22.45
CA ILE A 114 -1.92 1.52 -21.99
C ILE A 114 -3.07 2.29 -22.67
N GLU A 115 -3.24 2.14 -23.98
CA GLU A 115 -4.36 2.74 -24.76
C GLU A 115 -5.72 2.22 -24.25
N GLU A 116 -5.82 0.94 -23.88
CA GLU A 116 -7.01 0.34 -23.28
C GLU A 116 -7.17 0.67 -21.78
N GLN A 117 -6.32 1.56 -21.21
CA GLN A 117 -6.36 2.04 -19.81
C GLN A 117 -6.31 0.89 -18.76
N LYS A 118 -5.67 -0.25 -19.11
CA LYS A 118 -5.57 -1.42 -18.24
C LYS A 118 -4.43 -1.34 -17.23
N VAL A 119 -3.43 -0.50 -17.49
CA VAL A 119 -2.20 -0.40 -16.72
C VAL A 119 -2.29 0.66 -15.64
N ASN A 120 -1.90 0.31 -14.41
CA ASN A 120 -1.66 1.30 -13.37
C ASN A 120 -0.22 1.84 -13.50
N LEU A 121 -0.07 3.01 -14.13
CA LEU A 121 1.22 3.69 -14.34
C LEU A 121 1.78 4.34 -13.08
N LEU A 122 1.01 4.48 -12.01
CA LEU A 122 1.46 5.08 -10.75
C LEU A 122 2.22 4.06 -9.87
N PHE A 123 1.97 2.77 -10.06
CA PHE A 123 2.64 1.73 -9.30
C PHE A 123 4.01 1.40 -9.90
N PHE A 124 5.10 1.62 -9.11
CA PHE A 124 6.48 1.43 -9.57
C PHE A 124 6.76 0.04 -10.15
N GLY A 125 6.14 -1.01 -9.62
CA GLY A 125 6.28 -2.38 -10.10
C GLY A 125 5.85 -2.59 -11.55
N ASN A 126 5.05 -1.69 -12.10
CA ASN A 126 4.57 -1.75 -13.47
C ASN A 126 5.52 -1.03 -14.44
N PHE A 127 6.10 0.10 -14.06
CA PHE A 127 6.88 0.93 -14.98
C PHE A 127 8.41 0.78 -14.85
N TYR A 128 8.94 0.22 -13.75
CA TYR A 128 10.40 0.21 -13.49
C TYR A 128 11.24 -0.50 -14.58
N LYS A 129 10.60 -1.32 -15.43
CA LYS A 129 11.24 -1.98 -16.57
C LYS A 129 10.92 -1.34 -17.91
N MET A 130 10.06 -0.33 -17.94
CA MET A 130 9.74 0.38 -19.17
C MET A 130 10.91 1.30 -19.55
N PRO A 131 11.24 1.42 -20.84
CA PRO A 131 12.10 2.47 -21.33
C PRO A 131 11.51 3.85 -20.99
N LEU A 132 12.38 4.85 -20.78
CA LEU A 132 11.94 6.19 -20.35
C LEU A 132 10.99 6.85 -21.36
N ASP A 133 11.27 6.71 -22.65
CA ASP A 133 10.46 7.22 -23.74
C ASP A 133 9.04 6.63 -23.75
N GLU A 134 8.93 5.33 -23.54
CA GLU A 134 7.64 4.63 -23.41
C GLU A 134 6.86 5.11 -22.20
N TYR A 135 7.53 5.27 -21.05
CA TYR A 135 6.91 5.77 -19.83
C TYR A 135 6.44 7.22 -19.98
N GLN A 136 7.27 8.08 -20.60
CA GLN A 136 6.90 9.47 -20.87
C GLN A 136 5.69 9.56 -21.80
N TRP A 137 5.66 8.75 -22.87
CA TRP A 137 4.50 8.67 -23.77
C TRP A 137 3.24 8.23 -23.01
N ALA A 138 3.32 7.15 -22.22
CA ALA A 138 2.21 6.63 -21.44
C ALA A 138 1.66 7.63 -20.42
N MET A 139 2.54 8.36 -19.72
CA MET A 139 2.16 9.42 -18.79
C MET A 139 1.47 10.58 -19.50
N ASN A 140 1.97 10.98 -20.68
CA ASN A 140 1.37 12.04 -21.47
C ASN A 140 -0.05 11.64 -21.96
N GLU A 141 -0.26 10.37 -22.35
CA GLU A 141 -1.60 9.90 -22.70
C GLU A 141 -2.54 9.90 -21.48
N MET A 142 -2.07 9.45 -20.33
CA MET A 142 -2.87 9.47 -19.11
C MET A 142 -3.27 10.89 -18.66
N ILE A 143 -2.35 11.86 -18.77
CA ILE A 143 -2.59 13.25 -18.32
C ILE A 143 -3.64 13.97 -19.21
N LYS A 144 -3.79 13.58 -20.47
CA LYS A 144 -4.80 14.15 -21.37
C LYS A 144 -6.23 13.78 -21.00
N ASP A 145 -6.41 12.65 -20.32
CA ASP A 145 -7.71 12.11 -19.96
C ASP A 145 -7.89 12.09 -18.42
N ARG A 146 -8.77 12.97 -17.95
CA ARG A 146 -9.09 13.12 -16.52
C ARG A 146 -9.66 11.83 -15.93
N ASP A 147 -10.52 11.16 -16.65
CA ASP A 147 -11.16 9.92 -16.17
C ASP A 147 -10.12 8.81 -16.05
N TYR A 148 -9.13 8.76 -16.96
CA TYR A 148 -8.02 7.83 -16.87
C TYR A 148 -7.17 8.08 -15.60
N ILE A 149 -6.88 9.35 -15.27
CA ILE A 149 -6.15 9.68 -14.03
C ILE A 149 -6.90 9.15 -12.81
N TYR A 150 -8.19 9.51 -12.66
CA TYR A 150 -8.97 9.08 -11.49
C TYR A 150 -9.16 7.57 -11.42
N ASN A 151 -9.42 6.90 -12.53
CA ASN A 151 -9.52 5.44 -12.58
C ASN A 151 -8.21 4.77 -12.17
N THR A 152 -7.07 5.31 -12.58
CA THR A 152 -5.75 4.80 -12.19
C THR A 152 -5.51 5.00 -10.69
N MET A 153 -5.86 6.16 -10.14
CA MET A 153 -5.74 6.44 -8.69
C MET A 153 -6.65 5.52 -7.86
N ILE A 154 -7.88 5.26 -8.31
CA ILE A 154 -8.81 4.33 -7.65
C ILE A 154 -8.23 2.91 -7.65
N LYS A 155 -7.70 2.44 -8.79
CA LYS A 155 -7.05 1.13 -8.89
C LYS A 155 -5.85 1.03 -7.94
N ASP A 156 -5.02 2.07 -7.85
CA ASP A 156 -3.86 2.10 -6.97
C ASP A 156 -4.27 1.98 -5.50
N LEU A 157 -5.23 2.79 -5.04
CA LEU A 157 -5.76 2.69 -3.68
C LEU A 157 -6.35 1.33 -3.36
N TYR A 158 -7.06 0.72 -4.31
CA TYR A 158 -7.63 -0.63 -4.14
C TYR A 158 -6.53 -1.68 -3.92
N PHE A 159 -5.50 -1.69 -4.76
CA PHE A 159 -4.40 -2.64 -4.62
C PHE A 159 -3.56 -2.40 -3.35
N LEU A 160 -3.35 -1.14 -2.96
CA LEU A 160 -2.73 -0.81 -1.67
C LEU A 160 -3.55 -1.34 -0.50
N GLY A 161 -4.89 -1.26 -0.58
CA GLY A 161 -5.80 -1.82 0.41
C GLY A 161 -5.66 -3.34 0.54
N ILE A 162 -5.57 -4.07 -0.57
CA ILE A 162 -5.34 -5.53 -0.58
C ILE A 162 -4.00 -5.88 0.08
N VAL A 163 -2.94 -5.14 -0.25
CA VAL A 163 -1.62 -5.35 0.36
C VAL A 163 -1.66 -5.11 1.86
N LEU A 164 -2.34 -4.04 2.28
CA LEU A 164 -2.51 -3.67 3.68
C LEU A 164 -3.29 -4.73 4.46
N GLU A 165 -4.42 -5.21 3.94
CA GLU A 165 -5.19 -6.30 4.55
C GLU A 165 -4.32 -7.53 4.79
N ARG A 166 -3.57 -7.95 3.78
CA ARG A 166 -2.67 -9.10 3.89
C ARG A 166 -1.62 -8.92 4.98
N LYS A 167 -0.99 -7.74 5.07
CA LYS A 167 -0.01 -7.43 6.12
C LYS A 167 -0.64 -7.58 7.50
N TYR A 168 -1.80 -6.98 7.71
CA TYR A 168 -2.50 -7.06 9.00
C TYR A 168 -2.99 -8.46 9.34
N ARG A 169 -3.43 -9.24 8.36
CA ARG A 169 -3.84 -10.65 8.56
C ARG A 169 -2.65 -11.50 9.03
N LEU A 170 -1.50 -11.41 8.36
CA LEU A 170 -0.29 -12.15 8.74
C LEU A 170 0.22 -11.70 10.11
N LEU A 171 0.19 -10.41 10.37
CA LEU A 171 0.59 -9.84 11.65
C LEU A 171 -0.34 -10.32 12.79
N ARG A 172 -1.64 -10.41 12.57
CA ARG A 172 -2.60 -10.97 13.54
C ARG A 172 -2.27 -12.43 13.88
N VAL A 173 -1.94 -13.23 12.87
CA VAL A 173 -1.50 -14.62 13.11
C VAL A 173 -0.22 -14.63 13.96
N ALA A 174 0.78 -13.80 13.63
CA ALA A 174 2.00 -13.68 14.42
C ALA A 174 1.70 -13.33 15.89
N TYR A 175 0.81 -12.39 16.15
CA TYR A 175 0.40 -12.02 17.53
C TYR A 175 -0.35 -13.13 18.26
N ASN A 176 -1.09 -13.99 17.55
CA ASN A 176 -1.82 -15.10 18.17
C ASN A 176 -0.87 -16.21 18.65
N PHE A 177 0.32 -16.33 18.05
CA PHE A 177 1.35 -17.29 18.46
C PHE A 177 2.35 -16.70 19.46
N PHE A 178 2.44 -15.38 19.54
CA PHE A 178 3.28 -14.68 20.49
C PHE A 178 2.70 -14.71 21.91
#